data_4a710270a0785905b79cf0e1f3f622f9
#
_entry.id   4a710270a0785905b79cf0e1f3f622f9
#
_cell.length_a   1.000
_cell.length_b   1.000
_cell.length_c   1.000
_cell.angle_alpha   90.00
_cell.angle_beta   90.00
_cell.angle_gamma   90.00
#
_symmetry.space_group_name_H-M   'P 1'
#
loop_
_entity.id
_entity.type
_entity.pdbx_description
1 polymer ?
#
loop_
_entity_poly.entity_id
_entity_poly.type
_entity_poly.pdbx_seq_one_letter_code
_entity_poly.pdbx_strand_id
1 'polypeptide(L)'
;MIVRVNQDNIDEYENFIKKHPKGLFQHSSKWAKVKSAWKFEAVMLKDENGEIKGSASVLIRSIPVIKNSLMYCCRGFVCDENDFDTFDKLFNALLELGKEYKAYCIKIDPEIVIQNEAYKKHLIEKGFIELNPGCMDFENVQPRFVYCFDYNGMNEDELMLTFKPDYRNRIRKAPKKGVEVKICTKEALDDFVRIMHETGERDGFSTRPKEYFEKILDEMTDDARLYMAYYEGKAIAGTIAIKWGQNVMKYQYGASSNAHRNVYPNYALQWAMMKWGMECGCKVYDFGGISGDCQNPDNPHYGLWRFKHGFGGYMK
;
A
#
# COMPACT_ATOMS: atom_id res chain seq x y z
N MET A 1 27.98 4.78 8.44
CA MET A 1 27.70 4.46 9.87
C MET A 1 26.24 4.09 10.05
N ILE A 2 25.92 3.03 10.82
CA ILE A 2 24.52 2.69 11.17
C ILE A 2 24.07 3.57 12.35
N VAL A 3 22.88 4.16 12.21
CA VAL A 3 22.22 5.00 13.22
C VAL A 3 20.81 4.45 13.48
N ARG A 4 20.50 4.14 14.75
CA ARG A 4 19.13 3.72 15.13
C ARG A 4 18.21 4.94 15.16
N VAL A 5 17.01 4.80 14.60
CA VAL A 5 15.99 5.85 14.59
C VAL A 5 15.41 5.99 16.00
N ASN A 6 15.31 7.22 16.47
CA ASN A 6 14.75 7.59 17.76
C ASN A 6 14.00 8.94 17.64
N GLN A 7 13.55 9.52 18.73
CA GLN A 7 12.79 10.78 18.74
C GLN A 7 13.59 11.97 18.19
N ASP A 8 14.92 11.97 18.34
CA ASP A 8 15.77 13.10 17.94
C ASP A 8 16.04 13.14 16.43
N ASN A 9 15.94 11.98 15.75
CA ASN A 9 16.26 11.84 14.32
C ASN A 9 15.10 11.27 13.47
N ILE A 10 13.91 11.10 14.05
CA ILE A 10 12.75 10.57 13.35
C ILE A 10 12.34 11.42 12.15
N ASP A 11 12.43 12.73 12.24
CA ASP A 11 12.06 13.64 11.15
C ASP A 11 13.01 13.50 9.96
N GLU A 12 14.30 13.31 10.22
CA GLU A 12 15.30 13.04 9.19
C GLU A 12 15.00 11.71 8.46
N TYR A 13 14.68 10.67 9.22
CA TYR A 13 14.26 9.38 8.70
C TYR A 13 12.98 9.49 7.84
N GLU A 14 11.93 10.13 8.36
CA GLU A 14 10.66 10.31 7.65
C GLU A 14 10.84 11.11 6.35
N ASN A 15 11.66 12.15 6.37
CA ASN A 15 11.98 12.92 5.18
C ASN A 15 12.73 12.09 4.13
N PHE A 16 13.66 11.22 4.55
CA PHE A 16 14.37 10.32 3.66
C PHE A 16 13.40 9.35 2.97
N ILE A 17 12.59 8.61 3.74
CA ILE A 17 11.67 7.62 3.16
C ILE A 17 10.54 8.26 2.32
N LYS A 18 10.17 9.52 2.57
CA LYS A 18 9.22 10.25 1.72
C LYS A 18 9.80 10.65 0.37
N LYS A 19 11.10 10.91 0.30
CA LYS A 19 11.79 11.37 -0.92
C LYS A 19 12.32 10.21 -1.74
N HIS A 20 12.72 9.11 -1.11
CA HIS A 20 13.34 7.98 -1.78
C HIS A 20 12.34 7.22 -2.66
N PRO A 21 12.69 6.84 -3.91
CA PRO A 21 11.77 6.15 -4.83
C PRO A 21 11.20 4.82 -4.29
N LYS A 22 11.97 4.11 -3.45
CA LYS A 22 11.54 2.87 -2.78
C LYS A 22 10.83 3.12 -1.45
N GLY A 23 10.71 4.38 -1.00
CA GLY A 23 10.04 4.72 0.25
C GLY A 23 8.54 4.65 0.12
N LEU A 24 7.89 3.92 1.04
CA LEU A 24 6.45 3.72 1.11
C LEU A 24 5.93 4.06 2.51
N PHE A 25 4.65 4.38 2.62
CA PHE A 25 4.05 4.70 3.93
C PHE A 25 4.18 3.56 4.95
N GLN A 26 4.31 2.30 4.49
CA GLN A 26 4.53 1.15 5.35
C GLN A 26 5.85 1.21 6.14
N HIS A 27 6.84 1.97 5.66
CA HIS A 27 8.10 2.18 6.36
C HIS A 27 8.00 3.23 7.46
N SER A 28 6.93 4.06 7.49
CA SER A 28 6.82 5.21 8.40
C SER A 28 6.45 4.83 9.83
N SER A 29 6.89 5.67 10.75
CA SER A 29 6.47 5.62 12.16
C SER A 29 4.96 5.88 12.31
N LYS A 30 4.36 6.67 11.43
CA LYS A 30 2.90 6.90 11.38
C LYS A 30 2.15 5.60 11.10
N TRP A 31 2.59 4.84 10.10
CA TRP A 31 1.96 3.53 9.83
C TRP A 31 2.20 2.53 10.94
N ALA A 32 3.35 2.59 11.58
CA ALA A 32 3.63 1.76 12.75
C ALA A 32 2.65 2.00 13.90
N LYS A 33 2.23 3.25 14.13
CA LYS A 33 1.19 3.58 15.12
C LYS A 33 -0.18 3.00 14.74
N VAL A 34 -0.51 2.94 13.44
CA VAL A 34 -1.69 2.21 12.96
C VAL A 34 -1.59 0.72 13.31
N LYS A 35 -0.38 0.15 13.25
CA LYS A 35 -0.07 -1.23 13.63
C LYS A 35 0.23 -1.40 15.13
N SER A 36 -0.50 -0.75 15.98
CA SER A 36 -0.23 -0.60 17.42
C SER A 36 0.00 -1.90 18.23
N ALA A 37 -0.32 -3.08 17.69
CA ALA A 37 0.04 -4.37 18.29
C ALA A 37 1.49 -4.81 18.00
N TRP A 38 2.24 -4.00 17.22
CA TRP A 38 3.62 -4.25 16.86
C TRP A 38 4.50 -3.11 17.37
N LYS A 39 5.69 -3.45 17.83
CA LYS A 39 6.72 -2.45 18.12
C LYS A 39 7.42 -2.05 16.82
N PHE A 40 7.70 -0.77 16.67
CA PHE A 40 8.45 -0.24 15.54
C PHE A 40 9.92 -0.03 15.91
N GLU A 41 10.81 -0.46 15.02
CA GLU A 41 12.23 -0.14 15.04
C GLU A 41 12.68 0.21 13.63
N ALA A 42 13.63 1.14 13.51
CA ALA A 42 14.23 1.47 12.24
C ALA A 42 15.70 1.86 12.40
N VAL A 43 16.47 1.64 11.33
CA VAL A 43 17.87 2.03 11.23
C VAL A 43 18.12 2.78 9.93
N MET A 44 19.06 3.72 9.96
CA MET A 44 19.57 4.45 8.80
C MET A 44 21.06 4.12 8.61
N LEU A 45 21.48 3.95 7.38
CA LEU A 45 22.88 3.93 7.01
C LEU A 45 23.27 5.32 6.51
N LYS A 46 24.19 5.98 7.19
CA LYS A 46 24.77 7.27 6.79
C LYS A 46 26.17 7.09 6.23
N ASP A 47 26.50 7.90 5.22
CA ASP A 47 27.87 7.99 4.67
C ASP A 47 28.79 8.87 5.54
N GLU A 48 29.97 9.17 5.05
CA GLU A 48 30.98 10.00 5.75
C GLU A 48 30.55 11.47 5.89
N ASN A 49 29.69 11.94 5.02
CA ASN A 49 29.15 13.31 5.05
C ASN A 49 27.89 13.43 5.91
N GLY A 50 27.41 12.32 6.49
CA GLY A 50 26.17 12.26 7.26
C GLY A 50 24.90 12.07 6.42
N GLU A 51 25.00 11.92 5.10
CA GLU A 51 23.86 11.71 4.21
C GLU A 51 23.33 10.27 4.30
N ILE A 52 22.00 10.11 4.31
CA ILE A 52 21.39 8.79 4.39
C ILE A 52 21.48 8.09 3.03
N LYS A 53 22.14 6.93 2.98
CA LYS A 53 22.28 6.06 1.81
C LYS A 53 21.17 5.03 1.72
N GLY A 54 20.61 4.64 2.86
CA GLY A 54 19.50 3.69 2.93
C GLY A 54 18.95 3.56 4.33
N SER A 55 17.80 2.92 4.44
CA SER A 55 17.17 2.62 5.73
C SER A 55 16.46 1.28 5.71
N ALA A 56 16.27 0.71 6.91
CA ALA A 56 15.43 -0.47 7.11
C ALA A 56 14.53 -0.25 8.33
N SER A 57 13.25 -0.57 8.19
CA SER A 57 12.29 -0.53 9.29
C SER A 57 11.65 -1.89 9.51
N VAL A 58 11.37 -2.22 10.75
CA VAL A 58 10.75 -3.48 11.13
C VAL A 58 9.60 -3.27 12.11
N LEU A 59 8.56 -4.05 11.92
CA LEU A 59 7.50 -4.26 12.89
C LEU A 59 7.82 -5.55 13.67
N ILE A 60 7.82 -5.47 14.99
CA ILE A 60 8.22 -6.55 15.87
C ILE A 60 7.01 -6.98 16.69
N ARG A 61 6.67 -8.26 16.60
CA ARG A 61 5.56 -8.85 17.36
C ARG A 61 6.08 -9.93 18.29
N SER A 62 5.90 -9.72 19.59
CA SER A 62 6.21 -10.72 20.61
C SER A 62 5.25 -11.91 20.53
N ILE A 63 5.79 -13.11 20.74
CA ILE A 63 5.03 -14.36 20.87
C ILE A 63 5.18 -14.83 22.32
N PRO A 64 4.21 -14.53 23.18
CA PRO A 64 4.37 -14.72 24.64
C PRO A 64 4.70 -16.15 25.05
N VAL A 65 4.11 -17.13 24.37
CA VAL A 65 4.25 -18.57 24.72
C VAL A 65 5.69 -19.05 24.61
N ILE A 66 6.42 -18.63 23.57
CA ILE A 66 7.81 -19.06 23.32
C ILE A 66 8.84 -18.00 23.72
N LYS A 67 8.41 -16.86 24.24
CA LYS A 67 9.25 -15.71 24.64
C LYS A 67 10.18 -15.21 23.52
N ASN A 68 9.77 -15.39 22.29
CA ASN A 68 10.47 -14.93 21.08
C ASN A 68 9.64 -13.87 20.36
N SER A 69 10.18 -13.30 19.32
CA SER A 69 9.46 -12.35 18.46
C SER A 69 9.58 -12.70 16.98
N LEU A 70 8.63 -12.18 16.20
CA LEU A 70 8.68 -12.12 14.76
C LEU A 70 9.05 -10.70 14.36
N MET A 71 10.04 -10.52 13.49
CA MET A 71 10.36 -9.24 12.84
C MET A 71 9.85 -9.24 11.41
N TYR A 72 9.17 -8.17 11.02
CA TYR A 72 8.65 -8.02 9.67
C TYR A 72 9.10 -6.69 9.07
N CYS A 73 9.99 -6.77 8.06
CA CYS A 73 10.43 -5.65 7.25
C CYS A 73 9.52 -5.56 6.02
N CYS A 74 8.44 -4.80 6.16
CA CYS A 74 7.44 -4.64 5.11
C CYS A 74 8.02 -3.93 3.89
N ARG A 75 7.83 -4.49 2.70
CA ARG A 75 8.35 -3.97 1.42
C ARG A 75 9.88 -3.82 1.34
N GLY A 76 10.62 -4.46 2.26
CA GLY A 76 12.07 -4.53 2.21
C GLY A 76 12.77 -3.25 2.66
N PHE A 77 14.01 -3.08 2.22
CA PHE A 77 14.84 -1.93 2.55
C PHE A 77 14.61 -0.76 1.60
N VAL A 78 14.77 0.44 2.12
CA VAL A 78 14.71 1.68 1.35
C VAL A 78 16.12 2.05 0.93
N CYS A 79 16.58 1.48 -0.16
CA CYS A 79 17.89 1.73 -0.80
C CYS A 79 17.79 1.40 -2.30
N ASP A 80 18.85 1.71 -3.06
CA ASP A 80 18.97 1.21 -4.43
C ASP A 80 19.01 -0.32 -4.42
N GLU A 81 18.22 -0.95 -5.28
CA GLU A 81 18.10 -2.42 -5.33
C GLU A 81 19.35 -3.12 -5.85
N ASN A 82 20.30 -2.39 -6.44
CA ASN A 82 21.58 -2.90 -6.90
C ASN A 82 22.74 -2.57 -5.94
N ASP A 83 22.48 -1.78 -4.89
CA ASP A 83 23.47 -1.44 -3.87
C ASP A 83 23.48 -2.51 -2.76
N PHE A 84 24.14 -3.65 -3.06
CA PHE A 84 24.23 -4.77 -2.13
C PHE A 84 25.11 -4.47 -0.91
N ASP A 85 26.04 -3.52 -0.99
CA ASP A 85 26.82 -3.09 0.18
C ASP A 85 25.94 -2.37 1.21
N THR A 86 25.09 -1.45 0.75
CA THR A 86 24.08 -0.80 1.60
C THR A 86 23.08 -1.82 2.15
N PHE A 87 22.59 -2.74 1.30
CA PHE A 87 21.72 -3.83 1.74
C PHE A 87 22.34 -4.64 2.88
N ASP A 88 23.57 -5.08 2.72
CA ASP A 88 24.29 -5.93 3.69
C ASP A 88 24.49 -5.23 5.03
N LYS A 89 24.87 -3.96 5.02
CA LYS A 89 25.04 -3.16 6.24
C LYS A 89 23.71 -3.00 6.99
N LEU A 90 22.62 -2.73 6.27
CA LEU A 90 21.27 -2.63 6.86
C LEU A 90 20.80 -4.00 7.37
N PHE A 91 21.03 -5.08 6.62
CA PHE A 91 20.65 -6.43 7.04
C PHE A 91 21.40 -6.86 8.30
N ASN A 92 22.70 -6.61 8.37
CA ASN A 92 23.49 -6.88 9.59
C ASN A 92 22.95 -6.10 10.80
N ALA A 93 22.54 -4.84 10.61
CA ALA A 93 21.90 -4.07 11.68
C ALA A 93 20.57 -4.68 12.12
N LEU A 94 19.76 -5.21 11.20
CA LEU A 94 18.54 -5.93 11.55
C LEU A 94 18.82 -7.25 12.27
N LEU A 95 19.92 -7.95 11.95
CA LEU A 95 20.33 -9.16 12.69
C LEU A 95 20.68 -8.84 14.14
N GLU A 96 21.36 -7.72 14.41
CA GLU A 96 21.64 -7.28 15.79
C GLU A 96 20.36 -6.91 16.54
N LEU A 97 19.43 -6.20 15.91
CA LEU A 97 18.09 -5.99 16.48
C LEU A 97 17.36 -7.31 16.71
N GLY A 98 17.50 -8.27 15.80
CA GLY A 98 16.94 -9.62 15.94
C GLY A 98 17.44 -10.33 17.20
N LYS A 99 18.71 -10.23 17.53
CA LYS A 99 19.27 -10.76 18.78
C LYS A 99 18.69 -10.05 20.00
N GLU A 100 18.63 -8.70 19.98
CA GLU A 100 18.07 -7.89 21.07
C GLU A 100 16.61 -8.30 21.37
N TYR A 101 15.80 -8.45 20.32
CA TYR A 101 14.38 -8.79 20.44
C TYR A 101 14.08 -10.29 20.47
N LYS A 102 15.12 -11.14 20.50
CA LYS A 102 14.98 -12.60 20.45
C LYS A 102 14.10 -13.06 19.28
N ALA A 103 14.32 -12.46 18.11
CA ALA A 103 13.55 -12.80 16.92
C ALA A 103 13.92 -14.21 16.44
N TYR A 104 12.91 -15.06 16.22
CA TYR A 104 13.13 -16.37 15.62
C TYR A 104 13.26 -16.31 14.11
N CYS A 105 12.73 -15.26 13.48
CA CYS A 105 12.96 -14.97 12.07
C CYS A 105 12.75 -13.49 11.74
N ILE A 106 13.36 -13.06 10.62
CA ILE A 106 13.10 -11.78 9.97
C ILE A 106 12.41 -12.08 8.64
N LYS A 107 11.15 -11.65 8.50
CA LYS A 107 10.39 -11.75 7.26
C LYS A 107 10.55 -10.47 6.47
N ILE A 108 10.81 -10.58 5.16
CA ILE A 108 10.82 -9.46 4.22
C ILE A 108 9.91 -9.77 3.03
N ASP A 109 9.36 -8.75 2.39
CA ASP A 109 8.64 -8.85 1.11
C ASP A 109 9.03 -7.66 0.21
N PRO A 110 10.29 -7.62 -0.25
CA PRO A 110 10.85 -6.48 -0.97
C PRO A 110 10.08 -6.18 -2.26
N GLU A 111 9.92 -4.90 -2.57
CA GLU A 111 9.33 -4.45 -3.82
C GLU A 111 10.40 -4.42 -4.90
N ILE A 112 10.59 -5.56 -5.57
CA ILE A 112 11.53 -5.77 -6.68
C ILE A 112 10.81 -6.38 -7.87
N VAL A 113 11.28 -6.07 -9.07
CA VAL A 113 10.77 -6.72 -10.28
C VAL A 113 11.23 -8.17 -10.35
N ILE A 114 10.38 -9.05 -10.88
CA ILE A 114 10.64 -10.50 -10.94
C ILE A 114 11.91 -10.85 -11.75
N GLN A 115 12.28 -9.97 -12.68
CA GLN A 115 13.46 -10.13 -13.54
C GLN A 115 14.78 -9.79 -12.83
N ASN A 116 14.75 -9.22 -11.63
CA ASN A 116 15.98 -8.91 -10.87
C ASN A 116 16.55 -10.18 -10.21
N GLU A 117 17.11 -11.06 -11.04
CA GLU A 117 17.72 -12.31 -10.59
C GLU A 117 18.94 -12.06 -9.68
N ALA A 118 19.66 -10.94 -9.87
CA ALA A 118 20.80 -10.59 -9.02
C ALA A 118 20.36 -10.35 -7.57
N TYR A 119 19.26 -9.63 -7.36
CA TYR A 119 18.71 -9.39 -6.02
C TYR A 119 18.22 -10.69 -5.38
N LYS A 120 17.50 -11.52 -6.15
CA LYS A 120 17.04 -12.83 -5.67
C LYS A 120 18.22 -13.74 -5.25
N LYS A 121 19.25 -13.81 -6.08
CA LYS A 121 20.46 -14.58 -5.78
C LYS A 121 21.14 -14.07 -4.50
N HIS A 122 21.27 -12.74 -4.36
CA HIS A 122 21.84 -12.12 -3.17
C HIS A 122 21.05 -12.47 -1.89
N LEU A 123 19.72 -12.46 -1.94
CA LEU A 123 18.90 -12.89 -0.80
C LEU A 123 19.18 -14.35 -0.41
N ILE A 124 19.28 -15.26 -1.38
CA ILE A 124 19.57 -16.67 -1.14
C ILE A 124 20.97 -16.83 -0.50
N GLU A 125 21.98 -16.11 -0.99
CA GLU A 125 23.34 -16.09 -0.43
C GLU A 125 23.37 -15.57 1.01
N LYS A 126 22.45 -14.67 1.39
CA LYS A 126 22.28 -14.19 2.77
C LYS A 126 21.44 -15.12 3.64
N GLY A 127 21.00 -16.27 3.13
CA GLY A 127 20.26 -17.27 3.89
C GLY A 127 18.75 -17.03 3.92
N PHE A 128 18.20 -16.16 3.08
CA PHE A 128 16.75 -16.03 2.96
C PHE A 128 16.15 -17.22 2.20
N ILE A 129 14.96 -17.61 2.62
CA ILE A 129 14.18 -18.67 2.00
C ILE A 129 12.93 -18.03 1.37
N GLU A 130 12.71 -18.28 0.08
CA GLU A 130 11.51 -17.83 -0.60
C GLU A 130 10.29 -18.59 -0.06
N LEU A 131 9.29 -17.85 0.44
CA LEU A 131 8.01 -18.42 0.84
C LEU A 131 7.05 -18.43 -0.36
N ASN A 132 6.30 -19.55 -0.50
CA ASN A 132 5.29 -19.72 -1.56
C ASN A 132 5.87 -19.42 -2.96
N PRO A 133 6.96 -20.12 -3.38
CA PRO A 133 7.51 -19.94 -4.72
C PRO A 133 6.45 -20.25 -5.77
N GLY A 134 6.35 -19.40 -6.80
CA GLY A 134 5.36 -19.59 -7.88
C GLY A 134 3.92 -19.18 -7.53
N CYS A 135 3.63 -18.70 -6.32
CA CYS A 135 2.31 -18.19 -5.98
C CYS A 135 1.90 -17.04 -6.91
N MET A 136 0.72 -17.15 -7.52
CA MET A 136 0.18 -16.18 -8.45
C MET A 136 -0.94 -15.33 -7.84
N ASP A 137 -1.51 -15.74 -6.72
CA ASP A 137 -2.64 -15.07 -6.06
C ASP A 137 -2.30 -14.39 -4.73
N PHE A 138 -3.29 -14.16 -3.86
CA PHE A 138 -3.19 -13.31 -2.65
C PHE A 138 -2.74 -14.07 -1.39
N GLU A 139 -1.98 -15.14 -1.51
CA GLU A 139 -1.56 -16.00 -0.39
C GLU A 139 -0.48 -15.35 0.52
N ASN A 140 0.08 -14.23 0.12
CA ASN A 140 1.13 -13.53 0.85
C ASN A 140 0.58 -12.37 1.72
N VAL A 141 1.42 -11.87 2.64
CA VAL A 141 1.06 -10.73 3.51
C VAL A 141 0.82 -9.46 2.69
N GLN A 142 1.65 -9.25 1.67
CA GLN A 142 1.47 -8.20 0.66
C GLN A 142 1.22 -8.87 -0.70
N PRO A 143 0.42 -8.26 -1.57
CA PRO A 143 0.23 -8.79 -2.92
C PRO A 143 1.58 -8.83 -3.66
N ARG A 144 1.85 -9.95 -4.33
CA ARG A 144 3.04 -10.14 -5.16
C ARG A 144 2.95 -9.28 -6.42
N PHE A 145 1.77 -9.19 -7.00
CA PHE A 145 1.49 -8.39 -8.19
C PHE A 145 0.52 -7.26 -7.84
N VAL A 146 0.81 -6.07 -8.32
CA VAL A 146 -0.04 -4.90 -8.17
C VAL A 146 -0.36 -4.30 -9.54
N TYR A 147 -1.45 -3.55 -9.62
CA TYR A 147 -1.79 -2.81 -10.84
C TYR A 147 -1.51 -1.32 -10.63
N CYS A 148 -0.66 -0.75 -11.46
CA CYS A 148 -0.18 0.61 -11.34
C CYS A 148 -0.51 1.45 -12.57
N PHE A 149 -0.55 2.77 -12.39
CA PHE A 149 -0.72 3.76 -13.44
C PHE A 149 0.25 4.92 -13.20
N ASP A 150 1.01 5.32 -14.23
CA ASP A 150 1.93 6.45 -14.14
C ASP A 150 1.25 7.72 -14.62
N TYR A 151 1.26 8.76 -13.78
CA TYR A 151 0.63 10.05 -14.12
C TYR A 151 1.38 10.83 -15.20
N ASN A 152 2.71 10.69 -15.27
CA ASN A 152 3.58 11.32 -16.31
C ASN A 152 3.32 12.83 -16.50
N GLY A 153 2.89 13.54 -15.43
CA GLY A 153 2.58 14.96 -15.50
C GLY A 153 1.30 15.32 -16.25
N MET A 154 0.42 14.35 -16.49
CA MET A 154 -0.86 14.55 -17.19
C MET A 154 -1.77 15.53 -16.44
N ASN A 155 -2.53 16.30 -17.19
CA ASN A 155 -3.67 17.05 -16.69
C ASN A 155 -4.94 16.19 -16.62
N GLU A 156 -6.06 16.76 -16.13
CA GLU A 156 -7.31 16.03 -15.91
C GLU A 156 -7.90 15.44 -17.20
N ASP A 157 -7.84 16.17 -18.31
CA ASP A 157 -8.37 15.72 -19.60
C ASP A 157 -7.52 14.60 -20.20
N GLU A 158 -6.19 14.73 -20.12
CA GLU A 158 -5.25 13.71 -20.56
C GLU A 158 -5.41 12.42 -19.73
N LEU A 159 -5.50 12.54 -18.41
CA LEU A 159 -5.77 11.43 -17.52
C LEU A 159 -7.08 10.72 -17.89
N MET A 160 -8.17 11.48 -18.10
CA MET A 160 -9.45 10.91 -18.52
C MET A 160 -9.34 10.16 -19.86
N LEU A 161 -8.51 10.63 -20.80
CA LEU A 161 -8.37 10.01 -22.12
C LEU A 161 -7.65 8.65 -22.07
N THR A 162 -6.85 8.36 -21.03
CA THR A 162 -6.20 7.05 -20.87
C THR A 162 -7.19 5.92 -20.55
N PHE A 163 -8.38 6.26 -20.02
CA PHE A 163 -9.38 5.28 -19.63
C PHE A 163 -10.15 4.72 -20.84
N LYS A 164 -10.59 3.47 -20.74
CA LYS A 164 -11.47 2.88 -21.76
C LYS A 164 -12.74 3.74 -21.96
N PRO A 165 -13.29 3.81 -23.18
CA PRO A 165 -14.45 4.67 -23.47
C PRO A 165 -15.67 4.42 -22.59
N ASP A 166 -15.95 3.16 -22.24
CA ASP A 166 -17.05 2.80 -21.35
C ASP A 166 -16.82 3.26 -19.89
N TYR A 167 -15.54 3.30 -19.43
CA TYR A 167 -15.16 3.81 -18.10
C TYR A 167 -15.36 5.33 -18.02
N ARG A 168 -14.89 6.06 -19.03
CA ARG A 168 -15.15 7.51 -19.15
C ARG A 168 -16.64 7.83 -19.11
N ASN A 169 -17.43 7.02 -19.81
CA ASN A 169 -18.88 7.18 -19.84
C ASN A 169 -19.51 6.90 -18.45
N ARG A 170 -19.06 5.85 -17.74
CA ARG A 170 -19.54 5.51 -16.38
C ARG A 170 -19.17 6.58 -15.37
N ILE A 171 -17.95 7.12 -15.40
CA ILE A 171 -17.51 8.23 -14.55
C ILE A 171 -18.41 9.45 -14.76
N ARG A 172 -18.67 9.83 -16.02
CA ARG A 172 -19.53 10.99 -16.35
C ARG A 172 -21.01 10.75 -16.03
N LYS A 173 -21.46 9.51 -16.08
CA LYS A 173 -22.85 9.14 -15.78
C LYS A 173 -23.14 9.03 -14.29
N ALA A 174 -22.17 8.67 -13.44
CA ALA A 174 -22.40 8.50 -12.02
C ALA A 174 -23.04 9.73 -11.37
N PRO A 175 -22.50 10.95 -11.48
CA PRO A 175 -23.15 12.14 -10.91
C PRO A 175 -24.49 12.46 -11.57
N LYS A 176 -24.66 12.21 -12.89
CA LYS A 176 -25.94 12.40 -13.58
C LYS A 176 -27.03 11.45 -13.10
N LYS A 177 -26.64 10.31 -12.53
CA LYS A 177 -27.54 9.34 -11.90
C LYS A 177 -27.78 9.63 -10.41
N GLY A 178 -27.21 10.70 -9.85
CA GLY A 178 -27.39 11.09 -8.46
C GLY A 178 -26.34 10.52 -7.50
N VAL A 179 -25.21 10.00 -8.01
CA VAL A 179 -24.09 9.58 -7.14
C VAL A 179 -23.28 10.80 -6.72
N GLU A 180 -23.16 11.03 -5.41
CA GLU A 180 -22.35 12.07 -4.81
C GLU A 180 -21.13 11.44 -4.14
N VAL A 181 -19.90 11.86 -4.53
CA VAL A 181 -18.67 11.47 -3.86
C VAL A 181 -18.23 12.57 -2.91
N LYS A 182 -18.04 12.22 -1.63
CA LYS A 182 -17.63 13.15 -0.58
C LYS A 182 -16.35 12.66 0.10
N ILE A 183 -15.47 13.61 0.45
CA ILE A 183 -14.39 13.37 1.42
C ILE A 183 -15.04 13.44 2.79
N CYS A 184 -14.88 12.40 3.58
CA CYS A 184 -15.54 12.25 4.86
C CYS A 184 -14.52 12.13 6.00
N THR A 185 -15.00 12.45 7.20
CA THR A 185 -14.28 12.25 8.47
C THR A 185 -14.62 10.90 9.08
N LYS A 186 -14.14 10.65 10.30
CA LYS A 186 -14.42 9.43 11.07
C LYS A 186 -15.92 9.17 11.32
N GLU A 187 -16.76 10.19 11.26
CA GLU A 187 -18.21 10.07 11.42
C GLU A 187 -18.86 9.15 10.37
N ALA A 188 -18.24 9.02 9.18
CA ALA A 188 -18.71 8.12 8.14
C ALA A 188 -18.18 6.68 8.26
N LEU A 189 -17.35 6.37 9.26
CA LEU A 189 -16.74 5.05 9.38
C LEU A 189 -17.74 3.94 9.71
N ASP A 190 -18.85 4.23 10.37
CA ASP A 190 -19.88 3.20 10.61
C ASP A 190 -20.48 2.71 9.29
N ASP A 191 -20.78 3.62 8.38
CA ASP A 191 -21.23 3.29 7.03
C ASP A 191 -20.15 2.57 6.22
N PHE A 192 -18.90 3.06 6.29
CA PHE A 192 -17.76 2.44 5.59
C PHE A 192 -17.55 1.00 6.05
N VAL A 193 -17.54 0.75 7.37
CA VAL A 193 -17.34 -0.60 7.95
C VAL A 193 -18.49 -1.53 7.59
N ARG A 194 -19.73 -1.04 7.67
CA ARG A 194 -20.92 -1.81 7.23
C ARG A 194 -20.77 -2.30 5.79
N ILE A 195 -20.40 -1.39 4.87
CA ILE A 195 -20.22 -1.72 3.45
C ILE A 195 -18.97 -2.62 3.25
N MET A 196 -17.94 -2.43 4.07
CA MET A 196 -16.74 -3.27 4.05
C MET A 196 -17.06 -4.71 4.45
N HIS A 197 -17.91 -4.93 5.46
CA HIS A 197 -18.39 -6.26 5.85
C HIS A 197 -19.16 -6.93 4.71
N GLU A 198 -20.12 -6.21 4.09
CA GLU A 198 -20.86 -6.70 2.93
C GLU A 198 -19.92 -7.09 1.76
N THR A 199 -18.84 -6.31 1.57
CA THR A 199 -17.82 -6.60 0.57
C THR A 199 -17.02 -7.85 0.94
N GLY A 200 -16.59 -7.98 2.20
CA GLY A 200 -15.81 -9.12 2.69
C GLY A 200 -16.58 -10.44 2.62
N GLU A 201 -17.86 -10.42 2.98
CA GLU A 201 -18.76 -11.59 2.87
C GLU A 201 -18.93 -12.03 1.41
N ARG A 202 -19.13 -11.08 0.50
CA ARG A 202 -19.27 -11.37 -0.92
C ARG A 202 -18.00 -11.92 -1.56
N ASP A 203 -16.85 -11.33 -1.23
CA ASP A 203 -15.58 -11.57 -1.91
C ASP A 203 -14.67 -12.54 -1.11
N GLY A 204 -15.15 -13.07 0.04
CA GLY A 204 -14.52 -14.13 0.80
C GLY A 204 -13.27 -13.71 1.61
N PHE A 205 -13.19 -12.47 2.10
CA PHE A 205 -12.06 -12.02 2.93
C PHE A 205 -12.48 -11.43 4.27
N SER A 206 -11.57 -11.51 5.25
CA SER A 206 -11.77 -10.92 6.57
C SER A 206 -11.53 -9.40 6.55
N THR A 207 -12.44 -8.66 7.15
CA THR A 207 -12.36 -7.20 7.23
C THR A 207 -11.65 -6.75 8.51
N ARG A 208 -11.31 -5.45 8.59
CA ARG A 208 -10.74 -4.82 9.79
C ARG A 208 -11.85 -4.15 10.61
N PRO A 209 -11.68 -4.08 11.93
CA PRO A 209 -12.63 -3.37 12.78
C PRO A 209 -12.55 -1.85 12.59
N LYS A 210 -13.57 -1.12 13.05
CA LYS A 210 -13.70 0.34 12.90
C LYS A 210 -12.48 1.09 13.45
N GLU A 211 -12.01 0.70 14.61
CA GLU A 211 -10.88 1.32 15.33
C GLU A 211 -9.58 1.26 14.51
N TYR A 212 -9.44 0.28 13.64
CA TYR A 212 -8.31 0.21 12.73
C TYR A 212 -8.35 1.31 11.65
N PHE A 213 -9.53 1.59 11.11
CA PHE A 213 -9.72 2.66 10.13
C PHE A 213 -9.66 4.05 10.77
N GLU A 214 -10.16 4.19 12.01
CA GLU A 214 -9.98 5.40 12.82
C GLU A 214 -8.50 5.75 12.98
N LYS A 215 -7.67 4.75 13.37
CA LYS A 215 -6.22 4.93 13.48
C LYS A 215 -5.56 5.34 12.17
N ILE A 216 -6.01 4.82 11.03
CA ILE A 216 -5.47 5.27 9.73
C ILE A 216 -5.72 6.77 9.54
N LEU A 217 -6.95 7.23 9.75
CA LEU A 217 -7.30 8.64 9.57
C LEU A 217 -6.60 9.55 10.58
N ASP A 218 -6.41 9.09 11.83
CA ASP A 218 -5.75 9.85 12.89
C ASP A 218 -4.23 9.96 12.67
N GLU A 219 -3.56 8.87 12.33
CA GLU A 219 -2.11 8.84 12.24
C GLU A 219 -1.58 9.31 10.88
N MET A 220 -2.32 9.00 9.80
CA MET A 220 -1.91 9.42 8.46
C MET A 220 -2.35 10.84 8.10
N THR A 221 -3.30 11.42 8.85
CA THR A 221 -3.75 12.82 8.72
C THR A 221 -3.95 13.25 7.25
N ASP A 222 -3.21 14.26 6.78
CA ASP A 222 -3.29 14.80 5.41
C ASP A 222 -2.82 13.81 4.32
N ASP A 223 -2.16 12.72 4.71
CA ASP A 223 -1.71 11.68 3.79
C ASP A 223 -2.79 10.61 3.55
N ALA A 224 -3.92 10.61 4.29
CA ALA A 224 -5.04 9.70 4.08
C ALA A 224 -6.37 10.43 3.89
N ARG A 225 -7.24 9.87 3.03
CA ARG A 225 -8.61 10.35 2.84
C ARG A 225 -9.59 9.20 2.80
N LEU A 226 -10.73 9.37 3.50
CA LEU A 226 -11.91 8.55 3.35
C LEU A 226 -12.84 9.20 2.32
N TYR A 227 -13.08 8.54 1.21
CA TYR A 227 -14.09 8.92 0.23
C TYR A 227 -15.31 8.03 0.38
N MET A 228 -16.50 8.62 0.43
CA MET A 228 -17.77 7.91 0.42
C MET A 228 -18.60 8.30 -0.79
N ALA A 229 -19.22 7.34 -1.44
CA ALA A 229 -20.20 7.56 -2.48
C ALA A 229 -21.60 7.36 -1.91
N TYR A 230 -22.43 8.38 -2.08
CA TYR A 230 -23.83 8.39 -1.65
C TYR A 230 -24.77 8.36 -2.86
N TYR A 231 -25.90 7.69 -2.70
CA TYR A 231 -26.99 7.66 -3.66
C TYR A 231 -28.31 7.72 -2.88
N GLU A 232 -29.20 8.66 -3.22
CA GLU A 232 -30.45 8.90 -2.49
C GLU A 232 -30.25 9.04 -0.97
N GLY A 233 -29.17 9.75 -0.57
CA GLY A 233 -28.82 9.97 0.83
C GLY A 233 -28.20 8.77 1.56
N LYS A 234 -28.04 7.61 0.92
CA LYS A 234 -27.47 6.40 1.51
C LYS A 234 -26.03 6.17 1.03
N ALA A 235 -25.14 5.81 1.94
CA ALA A 235 -23.79 5.39 1.60
C ALA A 235 -23.81 4.01 0.90
N ILE A 236 -23.30 3.94 -0.34
CA ILE A 236 -23.33 2.75 -1.19
C ILE A 236 -21.94 2.22 -1.56
N ALA A 237 -20.90 3.03 -1.40
CA ALA A 237 -19.52 2.61 -1.57
C ALA A 237 -18.58 3.56 -0.82
N GLY A 238 -17.38 3.11 -0.52
CA GLY A 238 -16.37 3.94 0.12
C GLY A 238 -14.96 3.43 -0.14
N THR A 239 -13.98 4.33 0.00
CA THR A 239 -12.57 4.00 -0.19
C THR A 239 -11.69 4.78 0.78
N ILE A 240 -10.60 4.17 1.24
CA ILE A 240 -9.51 4.89 1.89
C ILE A 240 -8.32 4.89 0.94
N ALA A 241 -7.86 6.08 0.57
CA ALA A 241 -6.66 6.31 -0.21
C ALA A 241 -5.55 6.86 0.69
N ILE A 242 -4.31 6.48 0.42
CA ILE A 242 -3.12 6.95 1.13
C ILE A 242 -2.14 7.52 0.11
N LYS A 243 -1.75 8.78 0.33
CA LYS A 243 -0.69 9.46 -0.40
C LYS A 243 0.63 9.30 0.34
N TRP A 244 1.73 9.07 -0.35
CA TRP A 244 3.05 9.04 0.25
C TRP A 244 4.06 9.87 -0.54
N GLY A 245 4.41 11.02 0.03
CA GLY A 245 5.23 12.01 -0.66
C GLY A 245 4.61 12.41 -2.00
N GLN A 246 5.47 12.51 -3.02
CA GLN A 246 5.08 12.64 -4.42
C GLN A 246 5.27 11.32 -5.20
N ASN A 247 5.56 10.21 -4.51
CA ASN A 247 5.85 8.94 -5.17
C ASN A 247 4.57 8.21 -5.55
N VAL A 248 3.68 7.99 -4.58
CA VAL A 248 2.54 7.10 -4.79
C VAL A 248 1.25 7.62 -4.17
N MET A 249 0.16 7.48 -4.91
CA MET A 249 -1.21 7.49 -4.42
C MET A 249 -1.72 6.06 -4.41
N LYS A 250 -2.03 5.53 -3.22
CA LYS A 250 -2.48 4.15 -3.08
C LYS A 250 -3.98 4.04 -2.79
N TYR A 251 -4.69 3.27 -3.59
CA TYR A 251 -6.01 2.74 -3.27
C TYR A 251 -5.85 1.63 -2.23
N GLN A 252 -5.96 2.00 -0.93
CA GLN A 252 -5.61 1.10 0.16
C GLN A 252 -6.76 0.18 0.59
N TYR A 253 -7.98 0.72 0.70
CA TYR A 253 -9.18 -0.04 1.02
C TYR A 253 -10.34 0.41 0.14
N GLY A 254 -11.14 -0.53 -0.30
CA GLY A 254 -12.36 -0.25 -1.07
C GLY A 254 -13.49 -1.17 -0.67
N ALA A 255 -14.66 -0.59 -0.56
CA ALA A 255 -15.89 -1.26 -0.21
C ALA A 255 -17.02 -0.82 -1.13
N SER A 256 -17.89 -1.75 -1.49
CA SER A 256 -19.09 -1.44 -2.30
C SER A 256 -20.24 -2.35 -1.93
N SER A 257 -21.39 -1.74 -1.71
CA SER A 257 -22.65 -2.48 -1.51
C SER A 257 -23.01 -3.28 -2.75
N ASN A 258 -23.74 -4.36 -2.55
CA ASN A 258 -24.34 -5.15 -3.63
C ASN A 258 -25.49 -4.38 -4.33
N ALA A 259 -26.11 -3.45 -3.62
CA ALA A 259 -27.15 -2.58 -4.18
C ALA A 259 -26.54 -1.47 -5.04
N HIS A 260 -27.32 -0.96 -5.99
CA HIS A 260 -27.04 0.25 -6.76
C HIS A 260 -25.71 0.25 -7.57
N ARG A 261 -25.16 -0.93 -7.93
CA ARG A 261 -23.96 -1.04 -8.80
C ARG A 261 -24.15 -0.39 -10.18
N ASN A 262 -25.39 -0.34 -10.65
CA ASN A 262 -25.80 0.25 -11.93
C ASN A 262 -25.72 1.78 -11.98
N VAL A 263 -25.46 2.45 -10.84
CA VAL A 263 -25.19 3.90 -10.80
C VAL A 263 -23.71 4.25 -10.78
N TYR A 264 -22.80 3.24 -10.84
CA TYR A 264 -21.37 3.35 -11.05
C TYR A 264 -20.54 4.02 -9.92
N PRO A 265 -20.80 3.76 -8.62
CA PRO A 265 -20.13 4.46 -7.52
C PRO A 265 -18.62 4.24 -7.51
N ASN A 266 -18.15 3.01 -7.79
CA ASN A 266 -16.72 2.67 -7.77
C ASN A 266 -15.93 3.42 -8.86
N TYR A 267 -16.54 3.72 -9.99
CA TYR A 267 -15.90 4.52 -11.05
C TYR A 267 -15.72 5.98 -10.63
N ALA A 268 -16.72 6.54 -9.95
CA ALA A 268 -16.65 7.90 -9.41
C ALA A 268 -15.61 8.00 -8.28
N LEU A 269 -15.53 6.99 -7.40
CA LEU A 269 -14.53 6.92 -6.33
C LEU A 269 -13.10 6.81 -6.89
N GLN A 270 -12.86 5.92 -7.85
CA GLN A 270 -11.54 5.82 -8.48
C GLN A 270 -11.14 7.13 -9.14
N TRP A 271 -12.05 7.77 -9.83
CA TRP A 271 -11.80 9.08 -10.44
C TRP A 271 -11.41 10.14 -9.41
N ALA A 272 -12.13 10.21 -8.29
CA ALA A 272 -11.83 11.16 -7.22
C ALA A 272 -10.44 10.94 -6.60
N MET A 273 -10.05 9.68 -6.37
CA MET A 273 -8.72 9.35 -5.85
C MET A 273 -7.61 9.65 -6.86
N MET A 274 -7.81 9.30 -8.13
CA MET A 274 -6.83 9.57 -9.18
C MET A 274 -6.61 11.07 -9.37
N LYS A 275 -7.68 11.87 -9.32
CA LYS A 275 -7.55 13.34 -9.34
C LYS A 275 -6.74 13.86 -8.15
N TRP A 276 -7.02 13.37 -6.96
CA TRP A 276 -6.24 13.77 -5.78
C TRP A 276 -4.75 13.45 -5.94
N GLY A 277 -4.41 12.26 -6.47
CA GLY A 277 -3.02 11.89 -6.75
C GLY A 277 -2.35 12.84 -7.75
N MET A 278 -3.05 13.19 -8.82
CA MET A 278 -2.60 14.14 -9.83
C MET A 278 -2.38 15.55 -9.23
N GLU A 279 -3.35 16.07 -8.48
CA GLU A 279 -3.28 17.36 -7.80
C GLU A 279 -2.11 17.45 -6.80
N CYS A 280 -1.77 16.32 -6.17
CA CYS A 280 -0.62 16.21 -5.25
C CYS A 280 0.72 15.99 -5.95
N GLY A 281 0.75 15.89 -7.28
CA GLY A 281 1.95 15.63 -8.05
C GLY A 281 2.52 14.22 -7.84
N CYS A 282 1.69 13.24 -7.47
CA CYS A 282 2.11 11.85 -7.35
C CYS A 282 2.58 11.31 -8.70
N LYS A 283 3.62 10.49 -8.69
CA LYS A 283 4.14 9.85 -9.92
C LYS A 283 3.30 8.64 -10.32
N VAL A 284 2.87 7.85 -9.35
CA VAL A 284 2.20 6.57 -9.56
C VAL A 284 0.88 6.51 -8.80
N TYR A 285 -0.15 5.95 -9.43
CA TYR A 285 -1.37 5.48 -8.76
C TYR A 285 -1.30 3.96 -8.65
N ASP A 286 -1.33 3.45 -7.42
CA ASP A 286 -1.33 2.01 -7.12
C ASP A 286 -2.75 1.55 -6.79
N PHE A 287 -3.36 0.82 -7.71
CA PHE A 287 -4.69 0.21 -7.54
C PHE A 287 -4.69 -0.97 -6.54
N GLY A 288 -3.53 -1.37 -6.02
CA GLY A 288 -3.40 -2.54 -5.16
C GLY A 288 -3.31 -3.86 -5.92
N GLY A 289 -3.41 -4.95 -5.15
CA GLY A 289 -3.15 -6.31 -5.62
C GLY A 289 -4.01 -6.78 -6.78
N ILE A 290 -3.40 -7.58 -7.65
CA ILE A 290 -4.05 -8.40 -8.67
C ILE A 290 -3.45 -9.80 -8.64
N SER A 291 -4.10 -10.78 -9.29
CA SER A 291 -3.49 -12.07 -9.57
C SER A 291 -2.39 -11.93 -10.63
N GLY A 292 -1.31 -12.70 -10.54
CA GLY A 292 -0.32 -12.82 -11.60
C GLY A 292 -0.87 -13.48 -12.86
N ASP A 293 -1.90 -14.36 -12.72
CA ASP A 293 -2.67 -14.96 -13.81
C ASP A 293 -3.95 -14.15 -14.10
N CYS A 294 -3.85 -12.83 -14.01
CA CYS A 294 -4.99 -11.93 -14.02
C CYS A 294 -5.72 -11.83 -15.37
N GLN A 295 -5.07 -12.22 -16.47
CA GLN A 295 -5.66 -12.19 -17.82
C GLN A 295 -6.44 -13.45 -18.18
N ASN A 296 -6.34 -14.49 -17.38
CA ASN A 296 -7.10 -15.71 -17.54
C ASN A 296 -8.57 -15.51 -17.13
N PRO A 297 -9.56 -15.63 -18.04
CA PRO A 297 -10.97 -15.43 -17.71
C PRO A 297 -11.52 -16.41 -16.67
N ASP A 298 -10.88 -17.57 -16.51
CA ASP A 298 -11.28 -18.61 -15.54
C ASP A 298 -10.71 -18.34 -14.15
N ASN A 299 -9.77 -17.37 -14.00
CA ASN A 299 -9.26 -16.97 -12.70
C ASN A 299 -10.36 -16.25 -11.89
N PRO A 300 -10.63 -16.64 -10.64
CA PRO A 300 -11.66 -16.02 -9.81
C PRO A 300 -11.44 -14.51 -9.60
N HIS A 301 -10.21 -14.02 -9.74
CA HIS A 301 -9.84 -12.60 -9.62
C HIS A 301 -9.82 -11.84 -10.95
N TYR A 302 -10.20 -12.47 -12.08
CA TYR A 302 -10.25 -11.83 -13.39
C TYR A 302 -11.09 -10.54 -13.39
N GLY A 303 -12.23 -10.54 -12.70
CA GLY A 303 -13.11 -9.37 -12.59
C GLY A 303 -12.44 -8.17 -11.93
N LEU A 304 -11.59 -8.41 -10.92
CA LEU A 304 -10.84 -7.38 -10.22
C LEU A 304 -9.79 -6.75 -11.16
N TRP A 305 -9.01 -7.56 -11.88
CA TRP A 305 -8.06 -7.07 -12.87
C TRP A 305 -8.78 -6.29 -13.97
N ARG A 306 -9.85 -6.84 -14.55
CA ARG A 306 -10.63 -6.18 -15.60
C ARG A 306 -11.12 -4.79 -15.18
N PHE A 307 -11.57 -4.65 -13.93
CA PHE A 307 -11.97 -3.36 -13.37
C PHE A 307 -10.78 -2.38 -13.31
N LYS A 308 -9.62 -2.78 -12.80
CA LYS A 308 -8.43 -1.91 -12.71
C LYS A 308 -7.88 -1.57 -14.09
N HIS A 309 -7.79 -2.56 -14.97
CA HIS A 309 -7.28 -2.40 -16.34
C HIS A 309 -8.06 -1.39 -17.19
N GLY A 310 -9.33 -1.18 -16.90
CA GLY A 310 -10.15 -0.21 -17.64
C GLY A 310 -9.78 1.26 -17.39
N PHE A 311 -9.02 1.56 -16.34
CA PHE A 311 -8.47 2.89 -16.05
C PHE A 311 -7.10 3.13 -16.74
N GLY A 312 -6.60 2.19 -17.54
CA GLY A 312 -5.25 2.22 -18.07
C GLY A 312 -4.23 1.69 -17.06
N GLY A 313 -2.95 1.73 -17.41
CA GLY A 313 -1.88 1.27 -16.53
C GLY A 313 -1.37 -0.14 -16.85
N TYR A 314 -0.63 -0.72 -15.91
CA TYR A 314 0.14 -1.93 -16.12
C TYR A 314 0.24 -2.77 -14.83
N MET A 315 0.56 -4.05 -14.98
CA MET A 315 0.91 -4.95 -13.89
C MET A 315 2.39 -4.75 -13.52
N LYS A 316 2.64 -4.65 -12.23
CA LYS A 316 3.97 -4.58 -11.64
C LYS A 316 4.18 -5.72 -10.65
#